data_1d9aceff576e1633079e32df5174595d
#
_entry.id   1d9aceff576e1633079e32df5174595d
#
_cell.length_a   1.000
_cell.length_b   1.000
_cell.length_c   1.000
_cell.angle_alpha   90.00
_cell.angle_beta   90.00
_cell.angle_gamma   90.00
#
_symmetry.space_group_name_H-M   'P 1'
#
loop_
_entity.id
_entity.type
_entity.pdbx_description
1 polymer ?
#
loop_
_entity_poly.entity_id
_entity_poly.type
_entity_poly.pdbx_seq_one_letter_code
_entity_poly.pdbx_strand_id
1 'polypeptide(L)'
;RIIGEVTKERLDILRAADLIAREELTAAGLDAQIWQCPVVLLADVRSVGVQGDGRTYGHPVVLRPVSSEDAMTADWTRLPYDVLARISTRITNTVPEVNRVVLDVTSKPPATIEWE
;
A
#
# COMPACT_ATOMS: atom_id res chain seq x y z
N ARG A 1 6.20 1.29 -5.94
CA ARG A 1 7.64 1.32 -5.65
C ARG A 1 8.08 0.07 -4.91
N ILE A 2 9.32 -0.31 -5.12
CA ILE A 2 9.98 -1.36 -4.37
C ILE A 2 11.13 -0.72 -3.61
N ILE A 3 11.12 -0.81 -2.29
CA ILE A 3 12.26 -0.41 -1.48
C ILE A 3 13.13 -1.65 -1.30
N GLY A 4 14.24 -1.67 -2.01
CA GLY A 4 15.15 -2.78 -2.16
C GLY A 4 15.48 -3.07 -3.60
N GLU A 5 16.15 -4.18 -3.86
CA GLU A 5 16.48 -4.59 -5.22
C GLU A 5 15.22 -4.93 -6.01
N VAL A 6 15.11 -4.41 -7.24
CA VAL A 6 13.98 -4.72 -8.13
C VAL A 6 14.24 -6.06 -8.81
N THR A 7 13.35 -7.00 -8.59
CA THR A 7 13.36 -8.30 -9.26
C THR A 7 11.99 -8.55 -9.88
N LYS A 8 11.92 -9.49 -10.82
CA LYS A 8 10.63 -9.89 -11.43
C LYS A 8 9.66 -10.38 -10.36
N GLU A 9 10.13 -11.20 -9.44
CA GLU A 9 9.32 -11.73 -8.35
C GLU A 9 8.75 -10.60 -7.47
N ARG A 10 9.57 -9.64 -7.09
CA ARG A 10 9.14 -8.49 -6.29
C ARG A 10 8.17 -7.58 -7.05
N LEU A 11 8.38 -7.42 -8.36
CA LEU A 11 7.44 -6.69 -9.20
C LEU A 11 6.07 -7.38 -9.26
N ASP A 12 6.05 -8.70 -9.37
CA ASP A 12 4.79 -9.46 -9.41
C ASP A 12 4.03 -9.29 -8.08
N ILE A 13 4.74 -9.33 -6.96
CA ILE A 13 4.15 -9.10 -5.63
C ILE A 13 3.54 -7.69 -5.54
N LEU A 14 4.32 -6.68 -5.93
CA LEU A 14 3.86 -5.29 -5.90
C LEU A 14 2.65 -5.08 -6.82
N ARG A 15 2.68 -5.61 -8.04
CA ARG A 15 1.58 -5.48 -8.99
C ARG A 15 0.30 -6.10 -8.48
N ALA A 16 0.39 -7.25 -7.83
CA ALA A 16 -0.78 -7.91 -7.23
C ALA A 16 -1.39 -7.05 -6.11
N ALA A 17 -0.55 -6.52 -5.23
CA ALA A 17 -1.02 -5.64 -4.14
C ALA A 17 -1.60 -4.33 -4.68
N ASP A 18 -0.94 -3.72 -5.65
CA ASP A 18 -1.40 -2.46 -6.27
C ASP A 18 -2.75 -2.64 -6.97
N LEU A 19 -2.93 -3.74 -7.70
CA LEU A 19 -4.19 -4.03 -8.38
C LEU A 19 -5.35 -4.13 -7.38
N ILE A 20 -5.14 -4.83 -6.27
CA ILE A 20 -6.16 -4.98 -5.23
C ILE A 20 -6.53 -3.61 -4.64
N ALA A 21 -5.53 -2.80 -4.31
CA ALA A 21 -5.78 -1.46 -3.77
C ALA A 21 -6.60 -0.62 -4.75
N ARG A 22 -6.22 -0.59 -6.02
CA ARG A 22 -6.94 0.17 -7.05
C ARG A 22 -8.36 -0.33 -7.25
N GLU A 23 -8.57 -1.64 -7.27
CA GLU A 23 -9.91 -2.22 -7.42
C GLU A 23 -10.82 -1.80 -6.27
N GLU A 24 -10.34 -1.85 -5.04
CA GLU A 24 -11.13 -1.46 -3.88
C GLU A 24 -11.44 0.04 -3.84
N LEU A 25 -10.48 0.88 -4.23
CA LEU A 25 -10.71 2.32 -4.30
C LEU A 25 -11.72 2.68 -5.38
N THR A 26 -11.66 2.06 -6.54
CA THR A 26 -12.62 2.25 -7.61
C THR A 26 -14.01 1.76 -7.21
N ALA A 27 -14.11 0.58 -6.61
CA ALA A 27 -15.39 0.02 -6.15
C ALA A 27 -16.05 0.89 -5.08
N ALA A 28 -15.26 1.59 -4.26
CA ALA A 28 -15.77 2.51 -3.25
C ALA A 28 -16.10 3.91 -3.80
N GLY A 29 -15.86 4.16 -5.10
CA GLY A 29 -16.14 5.45 -5.73
C GLY A 29 -15.20 6.58 -5.33
N LEU A 30 -13.96 6.26 -4.98
CA LEU A 30 -13.00 7.23 -4.43
C LEU A 30 -12.02 7.79 -5.45
N ASP A 31 -12.10 7.37 -6.71
CA ASP A 31 -11.12 7.76 -7.75
C ASP A 31 -11.05 9.28 -7.94
N ALA A 32 -12.17 9.99 -7.84
CA ALA A 32 -12.20 11.45 -8.02
C ALA A 32 -11.54 12.21 -6.87
N GLN A 33 -11.42 11.60 -5.69
CA GLN A 33 -10.88 12.24 -4.49
C GLN A 33 -9.38 12.00 -4.34
N ILE A 34 -8.86 11.01 -5.02
CA ILE A 34 -7.48 10.56 -4.87
C ILE A 34 -6.69 11.00 -6.10
N TRP A 35 -5.66 11.82 -5.88
CA TRP A 35 -4.73 12.21 -6.94
C TRP A 35 -3.87 11.02 -7.37
N GLN A 36 -3.25 10.38 -6.39
CA GLN A 36 -2.42 9.19 -6.56
C GLN A 36 -2.54 8.32 -5.33
N CYS A 37 -2.30 7.04 -5.49
CA CYS A 37 -2.14 6.11 -4.38
C CYS A 37 -0.98 5.16 -4.66
N PRO A 38 0.26 5.62 -4.51
CA PRO A 38 1.39 4.71 -4.60
C PRO A 38 1.27 3.58 -3.59
N VAL A 39 1.55 2.37 -4.06
CA VAL A 39 1.72 1.19 -3.21
C VAL A 39 3.21 0.87 -3.17
N VAL A 40 3.76 0.72 -1.97
CA VAL A 40 5.19 0.54 -1.78
C VAL A 40 5.43 -0.82 -1.14
N LEU A 41 6.20 -1.66 -1.80
CA LEU A 41 6.66 -2.93 -1.22
C LEU A 41 7.98 -2.68 -0.49
N LEU A 42 7.98 -2.91 0.83
CA LEU A 42 9.19 -2.83 1.63
C LEU A 42 9.92 -4.18 1.57
N ALA A 43 10.59 -4.44 0.45
CA ALA A 43 11.14 -5.75 0.12
C ALA A 43 12.31 -6.14 1.01
N ASP A 44 13.02 -5.16 1.57
CA ASP A 44 14.16 -5.40 2.47
C ASP A 44 13.74 -5.44 3.94
N VAL A 45 12.45 -5.27 4.24
CA VAL A 45 11.92 -5.36 5.59
C VAL A 45 11.24 -6.71 5.76
N ARG A 46 11.63 -7.44 6.80
CA ARG A 46 10.98 -8.69 7.18
C ARG A 46 9.90 -8.39 8.19
N SER A 47 8.65 -8.67 7.83
CA SER A 47 7.50 -8.52 8.70
C SER A 47 7.15 -9.87 9.33
N VAL A 48 7.00 -9.88 10.64
CA VAL A 48 6.61 -11.09 11.37
C VAL A 48 5.11 -11.24 11.32
N GLY A 49 4.63 -12.42 10.95
CA GLY A 49 3.22 -12.79 10.94
C GLY A 49 2.96 -14.05 11.73
N VAL A 50 1.70 -14.40 11.82
CA VAL A 50 1.24 -15.63 12.48
C VAL A 50 0.27 -16.34 11.54
N GLN A 51 0.46 -17.64 11.36
CA GLN A 51 -0.47 -18.48 10.64
C GLN A 51 -0.64 -19.79 11.39
N GLY A 52 -1.86 -20.07 11.85
CA GLY A 52 -2.09 -21.18 12.76
C GLY A 52 -1.32 -20.98 14.06
N ASP A 53 -0.56 -21.97 14.47
CA ASP A 53 0.28 -21.90 15.69
C ASP A 53 1.71 -21.42 15.36
N GLY A 54 2.01 -21.18 14.07
CA GLY A 54 3.35 -20.89 13.61
C GLY A 54 3.59 -19.43 13.33
N ARG A 55 4.84 -19.00 13.60
CA ARG A 55 5.33 -17.70 13.18
C ARG A 55 5.69 -17.78 11.70
N THR A 56 5.28 -16.78 10.94
CA THR A 56 5.60 -16.63 9.52
C THR A 56 6.37 -15.33 9.30
N TYR A 57 7.01 -15.24 8.13
CA TYR A 57 7.74 -14.05 7.72
C TYR A 57 7.26 -13.64 6.34
N GLY A 58 7.09 -12.35 6.17
CA GLY A 58 6.69 -11.74 4.90
C GLY A 58 7.20 -10.32 4.84
N HIS A 59 6.56 -9.51 4.01
CA HIS A 59 6.92 -8.12 3.84
C HIS A 59 5.71 -7.23 4.08
N PRO A 60 5.94 -5.98 4.55
CA PRO A 60 4.87 -5.00 4.58
C PRO A 60 4.72 -4.31 3.23
N VAL A 61 3.50 -3.89 2.91
CA VAL A 61 3.26 -2.89 1.88
C VAL A 61 2.71 -1.63 2.53
N VAL A 62 3.07 -0.49 1.95
CA VAL A 62 2.59 0.82 2.38
C VAL A 62 1.59 1.33 1.35
N LEU A 63 0.46 1.83 1.83
CA LEU A 63 -0.49 2.59 1.03
C LEU A 63 -0.22 4.08 1.22
N ARG A 64 -0.08 4.81 0.11
CA ARG A 64 0.19 6.25 0.13
C ARG A 64 -0.90 7.01 -0.64
N PRO A 65 -2.17 6.97 -0.19
CA PRO A 65 -3.21 7.74 -0.88
C PRO A 65 -3.03 9.23 -0.57
N VAL A 66 -2.98 10.04 -1.63
CA VAL A 66 -2.81 11.48 -1.49
C VAL A 66 -3.82 12.23 -2.35
N SER A 67 -4.21 13.38 -1.84
CA SER A 67 -5.06 14.36 -2.53
C SER A 67 -4.25 15.62 -2.76
N SER A 68 -4.29 16.13 -4.00
CA SER A 68 -3.52 17.29 -4.39
C SER A 68 -4.19 17.98 -5.56
N GLU A 69 -3.93 19.27 -5.74
CA GLU A 69 -4.37 20.01 -6.94
C GLU A 69 -3.22 20.23 -7.90
N ASP A 70 -1.99 20.40 -7.42
CA ASP A 70 -0.85 20.80 -8.24
C ASP A 70 0.41 19.97 -8.01
N ALA A 71 0.36 18.96 -7.17
CA ALA A 71 1.46 18.08 -6.79
C ALA A 71 2.59 18.76 -6.00
N MET A 72 2.62 20.08 -5.86
CA MET A 72 3.61 20.78 -5.05
C MET A 72 3.32 20.62 -3.57
N THR A 73 2.05 20.67 -3.21
CA THR A 73 1.56 20.33 -1.87
C THR A 73 0.56 19.19 -2.01
N ALA A 74 0.52 18.31 -1.05
CA ALA A 74 -0.43 17.21 -1.02
C ALA A 74 -0.74 16.84 0.41
N ASP A 75 -1.96 16.40 0.64
CA ASP A 75 -2.36 15.85 1.92
C ASP A 75 -2.67 14.38 1.75
N TRP A 76 -2.45 13.59 2.82
CA TRP A 76 -2.84 12.19 2.78
C TRP A 76 -4.36 12.07 2.77
N THR A 77 -4.90 11.17 1.97
CA THR A 77 -6.34 10.99 1.84
C THR A 77 -6.87 10.16 3.01
N ARG A 78 -7.89 10.69 3.72
CA ARG A 78 -8.56 9.95 4.79
C ARG A 78 -9.53 8.95 4.18
N LEU A 79 -9.03 7.76 3.88
CA LEU A 79 -9.88 6.69 3.38
C LEU A 79 -10.83 6.21 4.46
N PRO A 80 -12.09 5.84 4.11
CA PRO A 80 -12.96 5.21 5.09
C PRO A 80 -12.32 3.95 5.68
N TYR A 81 -12.53 3.73 6.97
CA TYR A 81 -11.91 2.60 7.68
C TYR A 81 -12.32 1.25 7.10
N ASP A 82 -13.56 1.12 6.63
CA ASP A 82 -14.02 -0.12 6.00
C ASP A 82 -13.31 -0.40 4.68
N VAL A 83 -12.96 0.64 3.91
CA VAL A 83 -12.17 0.49 2.69
C VAL A 83 -10.75 0.04 3.02
N LEU A 84 -10.13 0.67 4.01
CA LEU A 84 -8.80 0.26 4.49
C LEU A 84 -8.80 -1.20 4.96
N ALA A 85 -9.83 -1.59 5.70
CA ALA A 85 -9.97 -2.96 6.19
C ALA A 85 -10.08 -3.96 5.02
N ARG A 86 -10.88 -3.65 4.00
CA ARG A 86 -11.02 -4.52 2.82
C ARG A 86 -9.72 -4.65 2.03
N ILE A 87 -9.03 -3.53 1.80
CA ILE A 87 -7.74 -3.54 1.11
C ILE A 87 -6.76 -4.44 1.85
N SER A 88 -6.62 -4.22 3.16
CA SER A 88 -5.71 -5.00 4.00
C SER A 88 -6.04 -6.49 3.97
N THR A 89 -7.29 -6.83 4.18
CA THR A 89 -7.74 -8.23 4.19
C THR A 89 -7.51 -8.90 2.84
N ARG A 90 -7.87 -8.23 1.74
CA ARG A 90 -7.68 -8.80 0.40
C ARG A 90 -6.20 -8.99 0.07
N ILE A 91 -5.36 -8.02 0.34
CA ILE A 91 -3.92 -8.12 0.05
C ILE A 91 -3.32 -9.27 0.84
N THR A 92 -3.53 -9.32 2.14
CA THR A 92 -2.91 -10.34 2.98
C THR A 92 -3.45 -11.75 2.71
N ASN A 93 -4.69 -11.87 2.27
CA ASN A 93 -5.26 -13.17 1.89
C ASN A 93 -4.86 -13.63 0.49
N THR A 94 -4.57 -12.71 -0.42
CA THR A 94 -4.32 -13.01 -1.83
C THR A 94 -2.84 -13.08 -2.17
N VAL A 95 -2.02 -12.25 -1.52
CA VAL A 95 -0.58 -12.12 -1.80
C VAL A 95 0.19 -12.75 -0.64
N PRO A 96 0.63 -14.02 -0.77
CA PRO A 96 1.20 -14.76 0.38
C PRO A 96 2.47 -14.13 0.95
N GLU A 97 3.24 -13.40 0.14
CA GLU A 97 4.47 -12.76 0.57
C GLU A 97 4.25 -11.48 1.37
N VAL A 98 3.01 -10.97 1.40
CA VAL A 98 2.65 -9.74 2.12
C VAL A 98 1.78 -10.11 3.31
N ASN A 99 2.25 -9.78 4.51
CA ASN A 99 1.51 -10.08 5.74
C ASN A 99 1.19 -8.84 6.57
N ARG A 100 1.42 -7.66 6.02
CA ARG A 100 1.15 -6.42 6.73
C ARG A 100 0.89 -5.29 5.75
N VAL A 101 -0.16 -4.51 6.02
CA VAL A 101 -0.49 -3.31 5.26
C VAL A 101 -0.43 -2.13 6.22
N VAL A 102 0.31 -1.09 5.83
CA VAL A 102 0.42 0.14 6.63
C VAL A 102 -0.01 1.34 5.80
N LEU A 103 -0.50 2.37 6.46
CA LEU A 103 -0.95 3.60 5.83
C LEU A 103 0.03 4.73 6.13
N ASP A 104 0.52 5.41 5.10
CA ASP A 104 1.35 6.60 5.27
C ASP A 104 0.44 7.81 5.44
N VAL A 105 0.51 8.43 6.60
CA VAL A 105 -0.35 9.56 7.03
C VAL A 105 0.39 10.89 7.03
N THR A 106 1.37 11.03 6.16
CA THR A 106 2.24 12.21 6.12
C THR A 106 1.90 13.11 4.95
N SER A 107 1.80 14.40 5.20
CA SER A 107 1.56 15.40 4.17
C SER A 107 2.84 15.74 3.40
N LYS A 108 2.69 16.34 2.24
CA LYS A 108 3.78 16.98 1.50
C LYS A 108 3.60 18.51 1.55
N PRO A 109 4.50 19.30 2.15
CA PRO A 109 5.60 18.86 2.99
C PRO A 109 5.14 18.25 4.30
N PRO A 110 5.99 17.54 5.09
CA PRO A 110 7.44 17.39 4.90
C PRO A 110 7.86 16.21 4.02
N ALA A 111 7.00 15.23 3.80
CA ALA A 111 7.36 14.11 2.93
C ALA A 111 7.00 14.41 1.47
N THR A 112 7.53 13.61 0.58
CA THR A 112 7.13 13.61 -0.84
C THR A 112 5.96 12.66 -1.07
N ILE A 113 5.34 12.72 -2.25
CA ILE A 113 4.28 11.76 -2.61
C ILE A 113 4.90 10.37 -2.76
N GLU A 114 5.91 10.25 -3.59
CA GLU A 114 6.66 9.00 -3.75
C GLU A 114 7.64 8.79 -2.60
N TRP A 115 7.90 7.55 -2.27
CA TRP A 115 8.83 7.18 -1.20
C TRP A 115 10.30 7.30 -1.62
N GLU A 116 10.57 7.21 -2.93
CA GLU A 116 11.91 7.44 -3.46
C GLU A 116 11.89 7.88 -4.93
#